data_689e32b2843c0603ae78026b4ccaad4a
#
_entry.id   689e32b2843c0603ae78026b4ccaad4a
#
_cell.length_a   1.000
_cell.length_b   1.000
_cell.length_c   1.000
_cell.angle_alpha   90.00
_cell.angle_beta   90.00
_cell.angle_gamma   90.00
#
_symmetry.space_group_name_H-M   'P 1'
#
loop_
_entity.id
_entity.type
_entity.pdbx_description
1 polymer ?
#
loop_
_entity_poly.entity_id
_entity_poly.type
_entity_poly.pdbx_seq_one_letter_code
_entity_poly.pdbx_strand_id
1 'polypeptide(L)'
;GYESYLLNRYNDSENFGEFIYRICNNIDNIPKCKECGKSVRFLNLISGYDDVCSDRCRNISLLPEITDDYIKSLDKKGGLFKNIWYGHDKIEQYLKNKFKDEYRSYDEAIYMVLMNMHKIPRCPVCGNYVKFEKNRYEHKFMKYCSIECQSIGRRTKTINKIKKLTGFNI
;
A
#
# COMPACT_ATOMS: atom_id res chain seq x y z
N GLY A 1 2.86 -43.58 -29.00
CA GLY A 1 1.87 -43.08 -29.96
C GLY A 1 1.34 -41.71 -29.58
N TYR A 2 0.36 -41.19 -30.32
CA TYR A 2 -0.21 -39.85 -30.13
C TYR A 2 -0.87 -39.67 -28.75
N GLU A 3 -1.50 -40.71 -28.22
CA GLU A 3 -2.08 -40.71 -26.87
C GLU A 3 -1.02 -40.52 -25.79
N SER A 4 0.10 -41.22 -25.90
CA SER A 4 1.18 -41.03 -24.94
C SER A 4 1.80 -39.66 -24.97
N TYR A 5 1.85 -39.03 -26.14
CA TYR A 5 2.28 -37.64 -26.30
C TYR A 5 1.32 -36.66 -25.60
N LEU A 6 0.00 -36.82 -25.81
CA LEU A 6 -0.99 -35.95 -25.17
C LEU A 6 -1.01 -36.11 -23.64
N LEU A 7 -0.96 -37.34 -23.14
CA LEU A 7 -0.91 -37.61 -21.71
C LEU A 7 0.34 -37.01 -21.06
N ASN A 8 1.50 -37.06 -21.72
CA ASN A 8 2.72 -36.45 -21.20
C ASN A 8 2.67 -34.91 -21.25
N ARG A 9 2.05 -34.32 -22.29
CA ARG A 9 1.98 -32.86 -22.48
C ARG A 9 1.03 -32.17 -21.50
N TYR A 10 -0.01 -32.87 -21.06
CA TYR A 10 -1.09 -32.31 -20.22
C TYR A 10 -1.27 -33.08 -18.90
N ASN A 11 -0.22 -33.71 -18.40
CA ASN A 11 -0.24 -34.54 -17.20
C ASN A 11 -0.51 -33.75 -15.91
N ASP A 12 -0.41 -32.43 -15.96
CA ASP A 12 -0.70 -31.51 -14.87
C ASP A 12 -2.17 -31.04 -14.82
N SER A 13 -3.04 -31.59 -15.69
CA SER A 13 -4.47 -31.30 -15.65
C SER A 13 -5.14 -31.97 -14.46
N GLU A 14 -5.92 -31.21 -13.67
CA GLU A 14 -6.59 -31.71 -12.46
C GLU A 14 -7.75 -32.67 -12.75
N ASN A 15 -8.37 -32.56 -13.94
CA ASN A 15 -9.51 -33.39 -14.33
C ASN A 15 -9.62 -33.53 -15.86
N PHE A 16 -10.45 -34.48 -16.28
CA PHE A 16 -10.64 -34.78 -17.69
C PHE A 16 -11.21 -33.60 -18.51
N GLY A 17 -12.09 -32.80 -17.94
CA GLY A 17 -12.62 -31.60 -18.59
C GLY A 17 -11.52 -30.57 -18.89
N GLU A 18 -10.64 -30.32 -17.94
CA GLU A 18 -9.48 -29.46 -18.13
C GLU A 18 -8.55 -29.98 -19.23
N PHE A 19 -8.25 -31.29 -19.18
CA PHE A 19 -7.43 -31.96 -20.19
C PHE A 19 -7.99 -31.74 -21.61
N ILE A 20 -9.29 -32.00 -21.83
CA ILE A 20 -9.94 -31.78 -23.11
C ILE A 20 -9.91 -30.31 -23.51
N TYR A 21 -10.23 -29.39 -22.58
CA TYR A 21 -10.21 -27.96 -22.84
C TYR A 21 -8.84 -27.49 -23.34
N ARG A 22 -7.78 -27.92 -22.69
CA ARG A 22 -6.40 -27.58 -23.04
C ARG A 22 -5.99 -28.10 -24.43
N ILE A 23 -6.36 -29.33 -24.77
CA ILE A 23 -6.14 -29.88 -26.11
C ILE A 23 -6.86 -29.06 -27.16
N CYS A 24 -8.17 -28.81 -26.98
CA CYS A 24 -8.99 -28.11 -27.93
C CYS A 24 -8.55 -26.67 -28.17
N ASN A 25 -7.98 -26.03 -27.14
CA ASN A 25 -7.55 -24.63 -27.19
C ASN A 25 -6.04 -24.44 -27.32
N ASN A 26 -5.27 -25.54 -27.47
CA ASN A 26 -3.81 -25.52 -27.63
C ASN A 26 -3.08 -24.83 -26.44
N ILE A 27 -3.54 -25.08 -25.22
CA ILE A 27 -3.02 -24.44 -24.00
C ILE A 27 -1.99 -25.38 -23.37
N ASP A 28 -0.71 -25.14 -23.57
CA ASP A 28 0.37 -25.97 -23.04
C ASP A 28 0.55 -25.81 -21.53
N ASN A 29 0.43 -24.61 -21.02
CA ASN A 29 0.64 -24.32 -19.60
C ASN A 29 -0.63 -23.74 -18.98
N ILE A 30 -0.92 -24.16 -17.75
CA ILE A 30 -2.02 -23.56 -16.97
C ILE A 30 -1.81 -22.07 -16.85
N PRO A 31 -2.80 -21.23 -17.25
CA PRO A 31 -2.69 -19.79 -17.17
C PRO A 31 -2.38 -19.28 -15.78
N LYS A 32 -1.74 -18.13 -15.72
CA LYS A 32 -1.33 -17.52 -14.45
C LYS A 32 -2.25 -16.37 -14.06
N CYS A 33 -2.55 -16.27 -12.78
CA CYS A 33 -3.27 -15.15 -12.19
C CYS A 33 -2.56 -13.83 -12.48
N LYS A 34 -3.27 -12.88 -13.09
CA LYS A 34 -2.72 -11.56 -13.43
C LYS A 34 -2.32 -10.72 -12.22
N GLU A 35 -2.82 -11.06 -11.02
CA GLU A 35 -2.52 -10.31 -9.79
C GLU A 35 -1.34 -10.88 -8.99
N CYS A 36 -1.17 -12.21 -8.96
CA CYS A 36 -0.14 -12.83 -8.09
C CYS A 36 0.73 -13.88 -8.79
N GLY A 37 0.52 -14.17 -10.06
CA GLY A 37 1.30 -15.12 -10.85
C GLY A 37 1.08 -16.61 -10.50
N LYS A 38 0.21 -16.96 -9.54
CA LYS A 38 -0.14 -18.35 -9.25
C LYS A 38 -1.02 -18.92 -10.36
N SER A 39 -1.05 -20.25 -10.51
CA SER A 39 -1.96 -20.89 -11.45
C SER A 39 -3.40 -20.56 -11.13
N VAL A 40 -4.22 -20.33 -12.17
CA VAL A 40 -5.65 -20.09 -12.03
C VAL A 40 -6.43 -21.40 -12.07
N ARG A 41 -7.67 -21.36 -11.56
CA ARG A 41 -8.54 -22.53 -11.53
C ARG A 41 -9.24 -22.74 -12.86
N PHE A 42 -9.32 -23.98 -13.32
CA PHE A 42 -10.22 -24.36 -14.38
C PHE A 42 -11.68 -24.34 -13.89
N LEU A 43 -12.56 -23.70 -14.61
CA LEU A 43 -13.99 -23.58 -14.26
C LEU A 43 -14.82 -24.69 -14.91
N ASN A 44 -14.85 -24.72 -16.24
CA ASN A 44 -15.57 -25.71 -17.04
C ASN A 44 -15.16 -25.59 -18.51
N LEU A 45 -15.69 -26.50 -19.35
CA LEU A 45 -15.39 -26.56 -20.79
C LEU A 45 -15.86 -25.31 -21.58
N ILE A 46 -16.84 -24.57 -21.09
CA ILE A 46 -17.37 -23.37 -21.75
C ILE A 46 -16.58 -22.14 -21.38
N SER A 47 -16.36 -21.95 -20.07
CA SER A 47 -15.71 -20.76 -19.51
C SER A 47 -14.19 -20.85 -19.49
N GLY A 48 -13.65 -22.08 -19.54
CA GLY A 48 -12.21 -22.30 -19.45
C GLY A 48 -11.64 -22.01 -18.07
N TYR A 49 -10.57 -21.25 -18.06
CA TYR A 49 -9.89 -20.82 -16.82
C TYR A 49 -10.43 -19.50 -16.30
N ASP A 50 -10.38 -19.35 -14.98
CA ASP A 50 -10.61 -18.05 -14.33
C ASP A 50 -9.45 -17.08 -14.65
N ASP A 51 -9.70 -15.78 -14.62
CA ASP A 51 -8.67 -14.75 -14.77
C ASP A 51 -7.79 -14.59 -13.52
N VAL A 52 -8.29 -15.05 -12.37
CA VAL A 52 -7.68 -14.89 -11.06
C VAL A 52 -7.75 -16.17 -10.23
N CYS A 53 -6.76 -16.42 -9.39
CA CYS A 53 -6.66 -17.67 -8.62
C CYS A 53 -7.54 -17.71 -7.36
N SER A 54 -8.11 -16.59 -6.93
CA SER A 54 -8.90 -16.49 -5.68
C SER A 54 -9.76 -15.24 -5.64
N ASP A 55 -10.75 -15.22 -4.73
CA ASP A 55 -11.58 -14.03 -4.47
C ASP A 55 -10.76 -12.84 -3.97
N ARG A 56 -9.68 -13.11 -3.23
CA ARG A 56 -8.73 -12.04 -2.86
C ARG A 56 -8.15 -11.36 -4.10
N CYS A 57 -7.66 -12.14 -5.06
CA CYS A 57 -7.12 -11.59 -6.30
C CYS A 57 -8.19 -10.90 -7.13
N ARG A 58 -9.42 -11.43 -7.16
CA ARG A 58 -10.58 -10.80 -7.81
C ARG A 58 -10.87 -9.42 -7.19
N ASN A 59 -10.94 -9.34 -5.87
CA ASN A 59 -11.15 -8.07 -5.18
C ASN A 59 -10.01 -7.06 -5.45
N ILE A 60 -8.76 -7.54 -5.51
CA ILE A 60 -7.61 -6.71 -5.88
C ILE A 60 -7.70 -6.21 -7.32
N SER A 61 -8.16 -7.05 -8.27
CA SER A 61 -8.30 -6.66 -9.68
C SER A 61 -9.41 -5.63 -9.92
N LEU A 62 -10.39 -5.58 -9.04
CA LEU A 62 -11.50 -4.61 -9.08
C LEU A 62 -11.18 -3.28 -8.40
N LEU A 63 -10.02 -3.16 -7.74
CA LEU A 63 -9.63 -1.88 -7.14
C LEU A 63 -9.38 -0.85 -8.24
N PRO A 64 -9.82 0.40 -8.03
CA PRO A 64 -9.46 1.50 -8.91
C PRO A 64 -7.96 1.74 -8.89
N GLU A 65 -7.48 2.57 -9.80
CA GLU A 65 -6.10 3.06 -9.74
C GLU A 65 -5.82 3.73 -8.39
N ILE A 66 -4.71 3.35 -7.78
CA ILE A 66 -4.31 3.91 -6.48
C ILE A 66 -3.73 5.30 -6.71
N THR A 67 -4.45 6.29 -6.21
CA THR A 67 -4.08 7.70 -6.24
C THR A 67 -4.19 8.31 -4.85
N ASP A 68 -3.65 9.52 -4.66
CA ASP A 68 -3.83 10.28 -3.41
C ASP A 68 -5.32 10.49 -3.10
N ASP A 69 -6.12 10.80 -4.11
CA ASP A 69 -7.56 11.04 -3.93
C ASP A 69 -8.31 9.77 -3.53
N TYR A 70 -7.90 8.62 -4.08
CA TYR A 70 -8.44 7.34 -3.65
C TYR A 70 -8.10 7.09 -2.18
N ILE A 71 -6.84 7.26 -1.76
CA ILE A 71 -6.41 7.11 -0.36
C ILE A 71 -7.20 8.07 0.55
N LYS A 72 -7.34 9.33 0.19
CA LYS A 72 -8.14 10.32 0.95
C LYS A 72 -9.62 9.95 1.02
N SER A 73 -10.17 9.33 -0.03
CA SER A 73 -11.56 8.86 -0.04
C SER A 73 -11.81 7.73 0.94
N LEU A 74 -10.82 6.86 1.13
CA LEU A 74 -10.88 5.77 2.11
C LEU A 74 -10.90 6.31 3.55
N ASP A 75 -10.16 7.38 3.83
CA ASP A 75 -10.14 8.03 5.15
C ASP A 75 -11.51 8.59 5.53
N LYS A 76 -12.15 9.32 4.63
CA LYS A 76 -13.50 9.88 4.83
C LYS A 76 -14.55 8.82 5.18
N LYS A 77 -14.37 7.58 4.72
CA LYS A 77 -15.25 6.44 5.02
C LYS A 77 -14.90 5.74 6.33
N GLY A 78 -13.92 6.25 7.08
CA GLY A 78 -13.40 5.60 8.30
C GLY A 78 -12.70 4.26 8.04
N GLY A 79 -12.29 4.03 6.78
CA GLY A 79 -11.84 2.74 6.29
C GLY A 79 -10.33 2.56 6.15
N LEU A 80 -9.54 3.63 6.26
CA LEU A 80 -8.09 3.58 6.00
C LEU A 80 -7.35 2.52 6.81
N PHE A 81 -7.83 2.24 8.02
CA PHE A 81 -7.19 1.28 8.91
C PHE A 81 -8.01 -0.02 9.12
N LYS A 82 -9.25 -0.10 8.60
CA LYS A 82 -10.13 -1.25 8.81
C LYS A 82 -10.41 -2.08 7.55
N ASN A 83 -10.40 -1.50 6.35
CA ASN A 83 -10.89 -2.16 5.12
C ASN A 83 -9.83 -2.41 4.04
N ILE A 84 -8.54 -2.23 4.33
CA ILE A 84 -7.46 -2.32 3.34
C ILE A 84 -6.94 -3.76 3.12
N TRP A 85 -7.64 -4.78 3.59
CA TRP A 85 -7.17 -6.17 3.49
C TRP A 85 -6.85 -6.60 2.04
N TYR A 86 -7.60 -6.16 1.05
CA TYR A 86 -7.41 -6.59 -0.34
C TYR A 86 -6.50 -5.68 -1.18
N GLY A 87 -6.30 -4.45 -0.78
CA GLY A 87 -5.52 -3.45 -1.54
C GLY A 87 -4.22 -3.00 -0.89
N HIS A 88 -3.87 -3.57 0.27
CA HIS A 88 -2.69 -3.14 1.04
C HIS A 88 -1.41 -3.16 0.20
N ASP A 89 -1.16 -4.25 -0.51
CA ASP A 89 0.07 -4.41 -1.30
C ASP A 89 0.17 -3.37 -2.43
N LYS A 90 -0.96 -3.06 -3.11
CA LYS A 90 -0.99 -2.03 -4.16
C LYS A 90 -0.81 -0.63 -3.60
N ILE A 91 -1.42 -0.32 -2.46
CA ILE A 91 -1.23 0.96 -1.77
C ILE A 91 0.21 1.08 -1.27
N GLU A 92 0.76 0.03 -0.67
CA GLU A 92 2.16 0.02 -0.22
C GLU A 92 3.13 0.26 -1.39
N GLN A 93 2.92 -0.40 -2.52
CA GLN A 93 3.72 -0.18 -3.71
C GLN A 93 3.59 1.25 -4.26
N TYR A 94 2.38 1.80 -4.26
CA TYR A 94 2.16 3.20 -4.61
C TYR A 94 2.93 4.16 -3.69
N LEU A 95 2.87 3.94 -2.37
CA LEU A 95 3.58 4.76 -1.39
C LEU A 95 5.10 4.67 -1.54
N LYS A 96 5.64 3.46 -1.78
CA LYS A 96 7.07 3.24 -2.06
C LYS A 96 7.52 4.03 -3.30
N ASN A 97 6.76 3.93 -4.38
CA ASN A 97 7.06 4.66 -5.62
C ASN A 97 6.99 6.18 -5.42
N LYS A 98 5.98 6.65 -4.68
CA LYS A 98 5.77 8.08 -4.41
C LYS A 98 6.83 8.69 -3.53
N PHE A 99 7.17 8.04 -2.43
CA PHE A 99 8.09 8.56 -1.42
C PHE A 99 9.50 7.98 -1.51
N LYS A 100 9.77 7.06 -2.46
CA LYS A 100 11.07 6.40 -2.66
C LYS A 100 11.66 5.84 -1.36
N ASP A 101 10.81 5.20 -0.55
CA ASP A 101 11.14 4.67 0.77
C ASP A 101 11.61 5.71 1.82
N GLU A 102 11.39 7.01 1.58
CA GLU A 102 11.67 8.09 2.55
C GLU A 102 10.58 8.18 3.64
N TYR A 103 10.13 7.05 4.17
CA TYR A 103 9.19 6.93 5.29
C TYR A 103 9.55 5.72 6.17
N ARG A 104 9.14 5.71 7.43
CA ARG A 104 9.53 4.69 8.42
C ARG A 104 8.44 3.65 8.67
N SER A 105 7.20 3.95 8.33
CA SER A 105 6.08 3.03 8.48
C SER A 105 4.96 3.34 7.47
N TYR A 106 4.14 2.32 7.18
CA TYR A 106 2.97 2.45 6.31
C TYR A 106 2.03 3.57 6.78
N ASP A 107 1.71 3.62 8.09
CA ASP A 107 0.83 4.64 8.65
C ASP A 107 1.39 6.06 8.49
N GLU A 108 2.72 6.21 8.61
CA GLU A 108 3.41 7.48 8.37
C GLU A 108 3.25 7.93 6.92
N ALA A 109 3.46 7.02 5.96
CA ALA A 109 3.29 7.32 4.54
C ALA A 109 1.83 7.68 4.19
N ILE A 110 0.85 6.96 4.72
CA ILE A 110 -0.57 7.30 4.57
C ILE A 110 -0.84 8.70 5.12
N TYR A 111 -0.37 9.01 6.33
CA TYR A 111 -0.56 10.33 6.92
C TYR A 111 0.07 11.44 6.05
N MET A 112 1.23 11.18 5.46
CA MET A 112 1.87 12.12 4.54
C MET A 112 0.98 12.39 3.30
N VAL A 113 0.33 11.38 2.73
CA VAL A 113 -0.64 11.56 1.64
C VAL A 113 -1.82 12.39 2.09
N LEU A 114 -2.42 12.08 3.25
CA LEU A 114 -3.58 12.79 3.79
C LEU A 114 -3.30 14.28 4.01
N MET A 115 -2.11 14.61 4.47
CA MET A 115 -1.67 15.98 4.77
C MET A 115 -0.95 16.68 3.60
N ASN A 116 -0.94 16.08 2.40
CA ASN A 116 -0.19 16.58 1.22
C ASN A 116 1.29 16.87 1.52
N MET A 117 1.92 16.03 2.33
CA MET A 117 3.32 16.19 2.70
C MET A 117 4.21 15.42 1.72
N HIS A 118 5.32 16.02 1.33
CA HIS A 118 6.30 15.40 0.43
C HIS A 118 7.52 14.84 1.16
N LYS A 119 7.75 15.26 2.39
CA LYS A 119 8.91 14.86 3.21
C LYS A 119 8.52 14.77 4.68
N ILE A 120 9.22 13.91 5.41
CA ILE A 120 9.10 13.83 6.87
C ILE A 120 9.57 15.17 7.48
N PRO A 121 8.79 15.77 8.38
CA PRO A 121 9.17 17.02 9.03
C PRO A 121 10.45 16.89 9.86
N ARG A 122 11.19 18.00 9.93
CA ARG A 122 12.37 18.12 10.76
C ARG A 122 12.12 18.98 11.99
N CYS A 123 12.79 18.64 13.08
CA CYS A 123 12.76 19.42 14.32
C CYS A 123 13.31 20.82 14.07
N PRO A 124 12.58 21.89 14.40
CA PRO A 124 13.03 23.27 14.18
C PRO A 124 14.17 23.70 15.09
N VAL A 125 14.57 22.87 16.08
CA VAL A 125 15.66 23.15 17.00
C VAL A 125 16.96 22.50 16.56
N CYS A 126 16.93 21.20 16.22
CA CYS A 126 18.15 20.45 15.94
C CYS A 126 18.22 19.88 14.51
N GLY A 127 17.18 20.04 13.68
CA GLY A 127 17.15 19.52 12.32
C GLY A 127 16.90 18.01 12.17
N ASN A 128 16.89 17.26 13.27
CA ASN A 128 16.61 15.82 13.22
C ASN A 128 15.16 15.54 12.82
N TYR A 129 14.87 14.35 12.28
CA TYR A 129 13.50 13.94 12.00
C TYR A 129 12.66 13.90 13.27
N VAL A 130 11.44 14.41 13.18
CA VAL A 130 10.48 14.33 14.28
C VAL A 130 9.86 12.95 14.38
N LYS A 131 9.32 12.61 15.55
CA LYS A 131 8.60 11.35 15.78
C LYS A 131 7.21 11.43 15.17
N PHE A 132 6.75 10.30 14.63
CA PHE A 132 5.37 10.08 14.25
C PHE A 132 4.67 9.37 15.41
N GLU A 133 3.59 9.95 15.91
CA GLU A 133 2.76 9.36 16.96
C GLU A 133 1.51 8.75 16.35
N LYS A 134 1.28 7.48 16.70
CA LYS A 134 0.10 6.73 16.38
C LYS A 134 -0.60 6.38 17.68
N ASN A 135 -1.74 6.98 17.95
CA ASN A 135 -2.61 6.59 19.04
C ASN A 135 -4.02 6.28 18.51
N ARG A 136 -4.92 5.79 19.39
CA ARG A 136 -6.27 5.37 19.01
C ARG A 136 -7.11 6.48 18.35
N TYR A 137 -6.79 7.73 18.63
CA TYR A 137 -7.62 8.88 18.25
C TYR A 137 -6.93 9.83 17.28
N GLU A 138 -5.60 9.77 17.18
CA GLU A 138 -4.85 10.75 16.44
C GLU A 138 -3.56 10.16 15.85
N HIS A 139 -3.30 10.49 14.60
CA HIS A 139 -2.05 10.21 13.92
C HIS A 139 -1.44 11.53 13.53
N LYS A 140 -0.19 11.81 13.97
CA LYS A 140 0.47 13.07 13.63
C LYS A 140 1.98 13.01 13.80
N PHE A 141 2.66 13.89 13.09
CA PHE A 141 4.05 14.20 13.39
C PHE A 141 4.15 15.13 14.61
N MET A 142 5.06 14.82 15.50
CA MET A 142 5.40 15.71 16.60
C MET A 142 6.11 16.97 16.06
N LYS A 143 5.98 18.08 16.75
CA LYS A 143 6.65 19.31 16.35
C LYS A 143 8.16 19.29 16.64
N TYR A 144 8.56 18.57 17.69
CA TYR A 144 9.95 18.45 18.15
C TYR A 144 10.34 16.98 18.23
N CYS A 145 11.62 16.68 18.02
CA CYS A 145 12.11 15.30 18.05
C CYS A 145 12.26 14.74 19.48
N SER A 146 12.38 15.60 20.48
CA SER A 146 12.54 15.24 21.89
C SER A 146 11.95 16.29 22.85
N ILE A 147 11.85 15.94 24.14
CA ILE A 147 11.38 16.83 25.22
C ILE A 147 12.36 18.00 25.40
N GLU A 148 13.65 17.76 25.28
CA GLU A 148 14.69 18.78 25.36
C GLU A 148 14.51 19.83 24.26
N CYS A 149 14.33 19.39 23.01
CA CYS A 149 14.05 20.28 21.90
C CYS A 149 12.73 21.03 22.06
N GLN A 150 11.71 20.39 22.65
CA GLN A 150 10.46 21.06 22.97
C GLN A 150 10.65 22.18 24.00
N SER A 151 11.44 21.94 25.06
CA SER A 151 11.74 22.93 26.08
C SER A 151 12.52 24.12 25.52
N ILE A 152 13.55 23.85 24.69
CA ILE A 152 14.31 24.90 24.00
C ILE A 152 13.39 25.71 23.07
N GLY A 153 12.59 25.05 22.25
CA GLY A 153 11.68 25.74 21.33
C GLY A 153 10.60 26.57 22.01
N ARG A 154 10.13 26.18 23.21
CA ARG A 154 9.21 26.98 24.02
C ARG A 154 9.91 28.23 24.56
N ARG A 155 11.11 28.08 25.11
CA ARG A 155 11.94 29.20 25.63
C ARG A 155 12.22 30.23 24.54
N THR A 156 12.67 29.79 23.38
CA THR A 156 12.95 30.65 22.23
C THR A 156 11.71 31.43 21.79
N LYS A 157 10.53 30.78 21.73
CA LYS A 157 9.28 31.49 21.43
C LYS A 157 8.94 32.58 22.45
N THR A 158 9.12 32.28 23.75
CA THR A 158 8.85 33.24 24.82
C THR A 158 9.78 34.43 24.71
N ILE A 159 11.09 34.18 24.53
CA ILE A 159 12.08 35.26 24.34
C ILE A 159 11.75 36.12 23.14
N ASN A 160 11.42 35.53 21.99
CA ASN A 160 11.04 36.26 20.77
C ASN A 160 9.75 37.10 20.96
N LYS A 161 8.80 36.57 21.75
CA LYS A 161 7.59 37.33 22.09
C LYS A 161 7.93 38.56 22.99
N ILE A 162 8.79 38.36 23.97
CA ILE A 162 9.24 39.46 24.85
C ILE A 162 9.99 40.52 24.03
N LYS A 163 10.95 40.12 23.19
CA LYS A 163 11.69 41.05 22.30
C LYS A 163 10.72 41.87 21.42
N LYS A 164 9.69 41.23 20.86
CA LYS A 164 8.69 41.94 20.02
C LYS A 164 7.85 42.94 20.82
N LEU A 165 7.56 42.65 22.07
CA LEU A 165 6.75 43.50 22.94
C LEU A 165 7.51 44.64 23.57
N THR A 166 8.77 44.44 23.91
CA THR A 166 9.59 45.38 24.69
C THR A 166 10.60 46.15 23.85
N GLY A 167 10.88 45.72 22.62
CA GLY A 167 11.92 46.32 21.79
C GLY A 167 13.37 46.05 22.30
N PHE A 168 13.51 45.31 23.41
CA PHE A 168 14.85 44.99 23.97
C PHE A 168 15.47 43.81 23.19
N ASN A 169 16.71 43.99 22.72
CA ASN A 169 17.58 42.90 22.26
C ASN A 169 18.27 42.28 23.51
N ILE A 170 17.65 41.20 24.04
CA ILE A 170 18.23 40.37 25.09
C ILE A 170 19.15 39.35 24.46
#